data_362ff877025636bbfe002d208dade923
#
_entry.id   362ff877025636bbfe002d208dade923
#
_cell.length_a   1.000
_cell.length_b   1.000
_cell.length_c   1.000
_cell.angle_alpha   90.00
_cell.angle_beta   90.00
_cell.angle_gamma   90.00
#
_symmetry.space_group_name_H-M   'P 1'
#
loop_
_entity.id
_entity.type
_entity.pdbx_description
1 polymer ?
#
loop_
_entity_poly.entity_id
_entity_poly.type
_entity_poly.pdbx_seq_one_letter_code
_entity_poly.pdbx_strand_id
1 'polypeptide(L)'
;MPQRIIGISKRLIEVAEKEFLEHGFEGASIRTIAQKAQTSPRAIYTRFKNKEALFEAVIEPAYSDFVELFKNDKKVYWENAENGKLPEKPEEYYTKYLDFAYNHKKQFTLLLNSSKGSRFESFIENLVQMDLDYLYTYLPRVLNNHPAPSSGLLKSWGISDSSRKLFFESITLSFYQNLFIPFKKNMLLEDARDYIIKLTQFYSAGITTMR
;
A
#
# COMPACT_ATOMS: atom_id res chain seq x y z
N MET A 1 3.06 21.28 -9.23
CA MET A 1 3.85 21.76 -8.08
C MET A 1 2.88 22.14 -6.96
N PRO A 2 2.90 21.48 -5.78
CA PRO A 2 2.05 21.91 -4.68
C PRO A 2 2.57 23.24 -4.17
N GLN A 3 1.71 24.26 -4.11
CA GLN A 3 2.05 25.56 -3.52
C GLN A 3 2.42 25.35 -2.04
N ARG A 4 3.65 25.70 -1.67
CA ARG A 4 4.11 25.80 -0.28
C ARG A 4 3.20 26.78 0.48
N ILE A 5 2.33 26.24 1.31
CA ILE A 5 1.51 27.03 2.23
C ILE A 5 2.38 27.32 3.46
N ILE A 6 2.90 28.55 3.56
CA ILE A 6 3.83 28.97 4.62
C ILE A 6 3.06 29.42 5.87
N GLY A 7 3.52 29.02 7.06
CA GLY A 7 3.14 29.56 8.37
C GLY A 7 2.02 28.81 9.10
N ILE A 8 0.76 29.22 8.96
CA ILE A 8 -0.41 28.60 9.65
C ILE A 8 -0.64 27.15 9.21
N SER A 9 -0.12 26.74 8.09
CA SER A 9 -0.20 25.39 7.53
C SER A 9 0.42 24.32 8.39
N LYS A 10 1.66 24.51 8.89
CA LYS A 10 2.38 23.44 9.60
C LYS A 10 1.66 23.08 10.89
N ARG A 11 1.31 24.08 11.70
CA ARG A 11 0.55 23.88 12.94
C ARG A 11 -0.80 23.22 12.71
N LEU A 12 -1.51 23.65 11.64
CA LEU A 12 -2.81 23.07 11.29
C LEU A 12 -2.68 21.58 10.93
N ILE A 13 -1.69 21.22 10.11
CA ILE A 13 -1.42 19.83 9.72
C ILE A 13 -1.03 18.99 10.94
N GLU A 14 -0.16 19.51 11.83
CA GLU A 14 0.24 18.82 13.06
C GLU A 14 -0.94 18.57 14.01
N VAL A 15 -1.85 19.54 14.14
CA VAL A 15 -3.06 19.40 14.96
C VAL A 15 -4.05 18.45 14.31
N ALA A 16 -4.23 18.53 12.99
CA ALA A 16 -5.10 17.62 12.25
C ALA A 16 -4.58 16.17 12.32
N GLU A 17 -3.25 15.97 12.18
CA GLU A 17 -2.62 14.66 12.34
C GLU A 17 -2.97 14.02 13.68
N LYS A 18 -2.83 14.78 14.77
CA LYS A 18 -3.16 14.30 16.13
C LYS A 18 -4.63 13.94 16.26
N GLU A 19 -5.53 14.81 15.79
CA GLU A 19 -6.97 14.58 15.85
C GLU A 19 -7.38 13.34 15.05
N PHE A 20 -6.82 13.15 13.84
CA PHE A 20 -7.10 11.97 13.04
C PHE A 20 -6.50 10.69 13.64
N LEU A 21 -5.32 10.74 14.26
CA LEU A 21 -4.73 9.60 14.96
C LEU A 21 -5.55 9.17 16.16
N GLU A 22 -6.14 10.14 16.89
CA GLU A 22 -6.90 9.89 18.12
C GLU A 22 -8.33 9.40 17.83
N HIS A 23 -9.00 9.97 16.83
CA HIS A 23 -10.44 9.75 16.60
C HIS A 23 -10.76 9.06 15.27
N GLY A 24 -9.77 8.78 14.43
CA GLY A 24 -9.96 8.30 13.06
C GLY A 24 -10.54 9.38 12.13
N PHE A 25 -10.62 9.08 10.84
CA PHE A 25 -11.20 10.03 9.89
C PHE A 25 -12.68 10.31 10.20
N GLU A 26 -13.52 9.29 10.45
CA GLU A 26 -14.95 9.48 10.72
C GLU A 26 -15.19 10.34 11.97
N GLY A 27 -14.49 10.03 13.07
CA GLY A 27 -14.69 10.66 14.38
C GLY A 27 -14.02 12.03 14.55
N ALA A 28 -13.04 12.37 13.71
CA ALA A 28 -12.32 13.63 13.79
C ALA A 28 -13.20 14.84 13.46
N SER A 29 -13.04 15.92 14.26
CA SER A 29 -13.85 17.14 14.17
C SER A 29 -13.06 18.33 13.64
N ILE A 30 -13.50 18.92 12.52
CA ILE A 30 -12.93 20.17 11.99
C ILE A 30 -13.04 21.33 12.98
N ARG A 31 -14.07 21.35 13.83
CA ARG A 31 -14.22 22.37 14.87
C ARG A 31 -13.13 22.23 15.94
N THR A 32 -12.89 21.01 16.40
CA THR A 32 -11.82 20.69 17.36
C THR A 32 -10.45 21.02 16.78
N ILE A 33 -10.18 20.62 15.53
CA ILE A 33 -8.94 20.97 14.83
C ILE A 33 -8.76 22.48 14.76
N ALA A 34 -9.79 23.23 14.38
CA ALA A 34 -9.73 24.69 14.28
C ALA A 34 -9.41 25.34 15.64
N GLN A 35 -10.08 24.90 16.71
CA GLN A 35 -9.85 25.40 18.07
C GLN A 35 -8.42 25.13 18.54
N LYS A 36 -7.95 23.87 18.43
CA LYS A 36 -6.59 23.48 18.83
C LYS A 36 -5.51 24.15 17.98
N ALA A 37 -5.78 24.40 16.69
CA ALA A 37 -4.88 25.10 15.76
C ALA A 37 -4.94 26.64 15.88
N GLN A 38 -5.78 27.19 16.77
CA GLN A 38 -6.01 28.63 16.95
C GLN A 38 -6.45 29.32 15.64
N THR A 39 -7.37 28.71 14.94
CA THR A 39 -7.96 29.23 13.68
C THR A 39 -9.48 29.03 13.70
N SER A 40 -10.16 29.34 12.60
CA SER A 40 -11.60 29.07 12.45
C SER A 40 -11.88 27.94 11.47
N PRO A 41 -13.02 27.23 11.61
CA PRO A 41 -13.44 26.25 10.61
C PRO A 41 -13.52 26.85 9.21
N ARG A 42 -13.98 28.10 9.08
CA ARG A 42 -14.03 28.83 7.80
C ARG A 42 -12.64 28.97 7.17
N ALA A 43 -11.61 29.29 7.98
CA ALA A 43 -10.23 29.40 7.49
C ALA A 43 -9.68 28.05 7.02
N ILE A 44 -10.07 26.95 7.67
CA ILE A 44 -9.74 25.58 7.20
C ILE A 44 -10.39 25.32 5.85
N TYR A 45 -11.71 25.54 5.71
CA TYR A 45 -12.43 25.31 4.46
C TYR A 45 -12.04 26.26 3.32
N THR A 46 -11.44 27.39 3.60
CA THR A 46 -10.84 28.24 2.55
C THR A 46 -9.61 27.59 1.91
N ARG A 47 -8.92 26.68 2.62
CA ARG A 47 -7.69 26.00 2.14
C ARG A 47 -7.94 24.57 1.70
N PHE A 48 -8.82 23.89 2.38
CA PHE A 48 -9.16 22.49 2.13
C PHE A 48 -10.64 22.38 1.84
N LYS A 49 -10.97 21.92 0.65
CA LYS A 49 -12.36 21.82 0.15
C LYS A 49 -13.30 21.11 1.15
N ASN A 50 -12.78 20.12 1.87
CA ASN A 50 -13.52 19.30 2.83
C ASN A 50 -12.54 18.64 3.83
N LYS A 51 -13.09 17.84 4.77
CA LYS A 51 -12.29 17.08 5.74
C LYS A 51 -11.32 16.10 5.06
N GLU A 52 -11.73 15.50 3.96
CA GLU A 52 -10.94 14.56 3.19
C GLU A 52 -9.68 15.21 2.58
N ALA A 53 -9.82 16.43 2.00
CA ALA A 53 -8.67 17.17 1.48
C ALA A 53 -7.67 17.57 2.60
N LEU A 54 -8.16 17.82 3.83
CA LEU A 54 -7.28 18.02 4.99
C LEU A 54 -6.61 16.72 5.43
N PHE A 55 -7.32 15.59 5.43
CA PHE A 55 -6.77 14.27 5.73
C PHE A 55 -5.69 13.89 4.70
N GLU A 56 -5.98 14.07 3.42
CA GLU A 56 -5.00 13.88 2.34
C GLU A 56 -3.73 14.70 2.57
N ALA A 57 -3.86 15.99 2.90
CA ALA A 57 -2.70 16.83 3.18
C ALA A 57 -1.87 16.38 4.39
N VAL A 58 -2.47 15.65 5.33
CA VAL A 58 -1.78 15.06 6.49
C VAL A 58 -0.97 13.82 6.11
N ILE A 59 -1.48 12.99 5.20
CA ILE A 59 -0.80 11.76 4.79
C ILE A 59 0.23 12.00 3.68
N GLU A 60 0.11 13.11 2.93
CA GLU A 60 1.09 13.51 1.93
C GLU A 60 2.37 14.13 2.59
N PRO A 61 3.57 13.95 2.05
CA PRO A 61 3.90 13.24 0.80
C PRO A 61 4.05 11.73 0.94
N ALA A 62 4.01 11.15 2.16
CA ALA A 62 4.31 9.74 2.40
C ALA A 62 3.43 8.79 1.57
N TYR A 63 2.16 9.15 1.35
CA TYR A 63 1.27 8.36 0.49
C TYR A 63 1.72 8.34 -0.97
N SER A 64 2.00 9.50 -1.56
CA SER A 64 2.43 9.59 -2.95
C SER A 64 3.79 8.95 -3.17
N ASP A 65 4.75 9.17 -2.28
CA ASP A 65 6.09 8.58 -2.34
C ASP A 65 6.03 7.05 -2.26
N PHE A 66 5.15 6.51 -1.40
CA PHE A 66 4.95 5.06 -1.31
C PHE A 66 4.33 4.47 -2.57
N VAL A 67 3.29 5.11 -3.11
CA VAL A 67 2.62 4.64 -4.34
C VAL A 67 3.58 4.70 -5.53
N GLU A 68 4.43 5.73 -5.63
CA GLU A 68 5.46 5.84 -6.66
C GLU A 68 6.52 4.74 -6.52
N LEU A 69 7.04 4.52 -5.29
CA LEU A 69 7.95 3.44 -4.97
C LEU A 69 7.36 2.08 -5.39
N PHE A 70 6.11 1.81 -5.00
CA PHE A 70 5.42 0.57 -5.32
C PHE A 70 5.29 0.35 -6.83
N LYS A 71 4.81 1.36 -7.56
CA LYS A 71 4.64 1.28 -9.02
C LYS A 71 5.98 1.06 -9.73
N ASN A 72 7.02 1.78 -9.31
CA ASN A 72 8.35 1.62 -9.91
C ASN A 72 8.93 0.22 -9.66
N ASP A 73 8.82 -0.30 -8.44
CA ASP A 73 9.29 -1.64 -8.11
C ASP A 73 8.52 -2.72 -8.90
N LYS A 74 7.21 -2.61 -9.04
CA LYS A 74 6.41 -3.54 -9.84
C LYS A 74 6.79 -3.50 -11.32
N LYS A 75 6.97 -2.30 -11.87
CA LYS A 75 7.41 -2.14 -13.25
C LYS A 75 8.76 -2.82 -13.48
N VAL A 76 9.77 -2.52 -12.65
CA VAL A 76 11.11 -3.10 -12.77
C VAL A 76 11.08 -4.62 -12.59
N TYR A 77 10.30 -5.14 -11.65
CA TYR A 77 10.13 -6.57 -11.44
C TYR A 77 9.63 -7.26 -12.73
N TRP A 78 8.55 -6.75 -13.32
CA TRP A 78 7.95 -7.37 -14.49
C TRP A 78 8.77 -7.20 -15.77
N GLU A 79 9.45 -6.05 -15.97
CA GLU A 79 10.41 -5.86 -17.06
C GLU A 79 11.56 -6.84 -16.97
N ASN A 80 12.07 -7.12 -15.77
CA ASN A 80 13.09 -8.13 -15.54
C ASN A 80 12.55 -9.55 -15.81
N ALA A 81 11.32 -9.86 -15.37
CA ALA A 81 10.69 -11.15 -15.61
C ALA A 81 10.49 -11.43 -17.11
N GLU A 82 10.10 -10.43 -17.91
CA GLU A 82 10.03 -10.54 -19.38
C GLU A 82 11.38 -10.92 -20.01
N ASN A 83 12.51 -10.56 -19.38
CA ASN A 83 13.86 -10.89 -19.81
C ASN A 83 14.44 -12.14 -19.12
N GLY A 84 13.60 -12.94 -18.45
CA GLY A 84 14.01 -14.16 -17.73
C GLY A 84 14.82 -13.91 -16.46
N LYS A 85 14.81 -12.69 -15.93
CA LYS A 85 15.55 -12.29 -14.72
C LYS A 85 14.58 -12.13 -13.55
N LEU A 86 14.37 -13.19 -12.81
CA LEU A 86 13.62 -13.12 -11.55
C LEU A 86 14.54 -12.76 -10.39
N PRO A 87 14.06 -12.03 -9.38
CA PRO A 87 14.87 -11.70 -8.22
C PRO A 87 15.22 -12.95 -7.42
N GLU A 88 16.49 -13.07 -7.01
CA GLU A 88 16.93 -14.17 -6.14
C GLU A 88 16.31 -14.08 -4.74
N LYS A 89 16.00 -12.88 -4.31
CA LYS A 89 15.43 -12.57 -2.99
C LYS A 89 14.20 -11.69 -3.11
N PRO A 90 13.04 -12.26 -3.44
CA PRO A 90 11.80 -11.49 -3.58
C PRO A 90 11.38 -10.79 -2.29
N GLU A 91 11.82 -11.29 -1.12
CA GLU A 91 11.54 -10.68 0.19
C GLU A 91 12.14 -9.27 0.34
N GLU A 92 13.21 -8.92 -0.40
CA GLU A 92 13.82 -7.58 -0.32
C GLU A 92 12.87 -6.47 -0.78
N TYR A 93 11.98 -6.73 -1.74
CA TYR A 93 10.95 -5.78 -2.16
C TYR A 93 9.96 -5.49 -1.02
N TYR A 94 9.53 -6.52 -0.31
CA TYR A 94 8.49 -6.40 0.71
C TYR A 94 9.02 -5.87 2.04
N THR A 95 10.26 -6.20 2.40
CA THR A 95 10.92 -5.59 3.56
C THR A 95 11.13 -4.09 3.35
N LYS A 96 11.43 -3.65 2.12
CA LYS A 96 11.53 -2.24 1.74
C LYS A 96 10.20 -1.49 1.95
N TYR A 97 9.06 -2.10 1.60
CA TYR A 97 7.75 -1.48 1.85
C TYR A 97 7.44 -1.37 3.34
N LEU A 98 7.81 -2.39 4.10
CA LEU A 98 7.68 -2.36 5.55
C LEU A 98 8.55 -1.26 6.17
N ASP A 99 9.83 -1.18 5.77
CA ASP A 99 10.76 -0.14 6.22
C ASP A 99 10.22 1.27 5.92
N PHE A 100 9.66 1.47 4.73
CA PHE A 100 9.03 2.72 4.37
C PHE A 100 7.87 3.06 5.31
N ALA A 101 6.99 2.09 5.60
CA ALA A 101 5.86 2.27 6.51
C ALA A 101 6.33 2.63 7.94
N TYR A 102 7.38 1.98 8.44
CA TYR A 102 7.93 2.28 9.77
C TYR A 102 8.60 3.65 9.84
N ASN A 103 9.26 4.08 8.76
CA ASN A 103 9.84 5.42 8.66
C ASN A 103 8.77 6.53 8.60
N HIS A 104 7.56 6.20 8.13
CA HIS A 104 6.41 7.11 8.03
C HIS A 104 5.26 6.65 8.95
N LYS A 105 5.60 6.26 10.18
CA LYS A 105 4.71 5.54 11.10
C LYS A 105 3.35 6.21 11.30
N LYS A 106 3.31 7.53 11.44
CA LYS A 106 2.06 8.25 11.68
C LYS A 106 1.13 8.21 10.46
N GLN A 107 1.67 8.48 9.27
CA GLN A 107 0.92 8.47 8.02
C GLN A 107 0.39 7.07 7.71
N PHE A 108 1.21 6.03 7.91
CA PHE A 108 0.77 4.65 7.73
C PHE A 108 -0.23 4.19 8.80
N THR A 109 -0.13 4.69 10.03
CA THR A 109 -1.18 4.45 11.04
C THR A 109 -2.51 5.04 10.59
N LEU A 110 -2.50 6.25 10.02
CA LEU A 110 -3.70 6.88 9.45
C LEU A 110 -4.27 6.07 8.29
N LEU A 111 -3.43 5.67 7.34
CA LEU A 111 -3.85 4.89 6.17
C LEU A 111 -4.42 3.52 6.54
N LEU A 112 -3.75 2.79 7.46
CA LEU A 112 -4.07 1.40 7.74
C LEU A 112 -5.12 1.19 8.83
N ASN A 113 -5.25 2.15 9.77
CA ASN A 113 -6.08 1.99 10.97
C ASN A 113 -7.14 3.08 11.14
N SER A 114 -6.99 4.24 10.50
CA SER A 114 -7.78 5.43 10.82
C SER A 114 -8.45 6.08 9.61
N SER A 115 -8.38 5.46 8.42
CA SER A 115 -8.89 6.02 7.16
C SER A 115 -10.35 5.70 6.86
N LYS A 116 -11.03 4.91 7.71
CA LYS A 116 -12.42 4.49 7.51
C LYS A 116 -13.34 5.69 7.23
N GLY A 117 -14.18 5.60 6.20
CA GLY A 117 -15.07 6.65 5.72
C GLY A 117 -14.40 7.68 4.80
N SER A 118 -13.10 7.57 4.53
CA SER A 118 -12.40 8.36 3.51
C SER A 118 -12.14 7.54 2.24
N ARG A 119 -11.74 8.20 1.14
CA ARG A 119 -11.30 7.52 -0.10
C ARG A 119 -10.05 6.65 0.08
N PHE A 120 -9.35 6.78 1.21
CA PHE A 120 -8.15 6.02 1.54
C PHE A 120 -8.45 4.75 2.34
N GLU A 121 -9.72 4.51 2.70
CA GLU A 121 -10.16 3.29 3.41
C GLU A 121 -9.72 2.01 2.67
N SER A 122 -9.79 2.03 1.34
CA SER A 122 -9.40 0.91 0.47
C SER A 122 -7.92 0.94 0.06
N PHE A 123 -7.01 1.44 0.92
CA PHE A 123 -5.60 1.57 0.57
C PHE A 123 -4.96 0.24 0.18
N ILE A 124 -5.22 -0.83 0.94
CA ILE A 124 -4.67 -2.17 0.64
C ILE A 124 -5.26 -2.71 -0.66
N GLU A 125 -6.57 -2.60 -0.84
CA GLU A 125 -7.28 -3.05 -2.04
C GLU A 125 -6.77 -2.32 -3.30
N ASN A 126 -6.45 -1.04 -3.18
CA ASN A 126 -5.84 -0.26 -4.27
C ASN A 126 -4.43 -0.76 -4.62
N LEU A 127 -3.61 -1.16 -3.62
CA LEU A 127 -2.31 -1.79 -3.89
C LEU A 127 -2.48 -3.15 -4.58
N VAL A 128 -3.44 -3.94 -4.13
CA VAL A 128 -3.79 -5.23 -4.76
C VAL A 128 -4.18 -5.03 -6.22
N GLN A 129 -5.08 -4.08 -6.50
CA GLN A 129 -5.51 -3.81 -7.86
C GLN A 129 -4.33 -3.38 -8.76
N MET A 130 -3.47 -2.50 -8.26
CA MET A 130 -2.26 -2.11 -9.00
C MET A 130 -1.34 -3.30 -9.28
N ASP A 131 -1.14 -4.21 -8.33
CA ASP A 131 -0.31 -5.40 -8.54
C ASP A 131 -0.93 -6.37 -9.56
N LEU A 132 -2.23 -6.58 -9.48
CA LEU A 132 -2.97 -7.40 -10.43
C LEU A 132 -2.96 -6.82 -11.85
N ASP A 133 -3.03 -5.51 -12.00
CA ASP A 133 -2.92 -4.84 -13.30
C ASP A 133 -1.55 -5.10 -13.95
N TYR A 134 -0.46 -5.08 -13.17
CA TYR A 134 0.85 -5.50 -13.63
C TYR A 134 0.88 -6.99 -13.97
N LEU A 135 0.38 -7.86 -13.09
CA LEU A 135 0.32 -9.30 -13.31
C LEU A 135 -0.38 -9.62 -14.65
N TYR A 136 -1.59 -9.13 -14.84
CA TYR A 136 -2.39 -9.43 -16.05
C TYR A 136 -1.81 -8.80 -17.32
N THR A 137 -1.08 -7.70 -17.21
CA THR A 137 -0.42 -7.06 -18.35
C THR A 137 0.83 -7.82 -18.78
N TYR A 138 1.66 -8.25 -17.85
CA TYR A 138 3.00 -8.79 -18.13
C TYR A 138 3.06 -10.31 -18.17
N LEU A 139 2.26 -11.01 -17.37
CA LEU A 139 2.30 -12.47 -17.31
C LEU A 139 2.16 -13.15 -18.68
N PRO A 140 1.23 -12.74 -19.57
CA PRO A 140 1.14 -13.33 -20.91
C PRO A 140 2.44 -13.16 -21.72
N ARG A 141 3.12 -12.04 -21.59
CA ARG A 141 4.38 -11.74 -22.29
C ARG A 141 5.52 -12.59 -21.74
N VAL A 142 5.63 -12.70 -20.41
CA VAL A 142 6.62 -13.57 -19.76
C VAL A 142 6.45 -15.01 -20.21
N LEU A 143 5.23 -15.52 -20.26
CA LEU A 143 4.93 -16.89 -20.69
C LEU A 143 5.22 -17.14 -22.18
N ASN A 144 5.05 -16.13 -23.02
CA ASN A 144 5.38 -16.21 -24.44
C ASN A 144 6.90 -16.21 -24.70
N ASN A 145 7.63 -15.37 -23.93
CA ASN A 145 9.08 -15.22 -24.08
C ASN A 145 9.85 -16.39 -23.44
N HIS A 146 9.29 -17.02 -22.42
CA HIS A 146 9.92 -18.09 -21.64
C HIS A 146 8.96 -19.30 -21.54
N PRO A 147 8.82 -20.10 -22.60
CA PRO A 147 7.92 -21.27 -22.61
C PRO A 147 8.43 -22.46 -21.78
N ALA A 148 9.16 -22.20 -20.71
CA ALA A 148 9.70 -23.21 -19.80
C ALA A 148 8.59 -23.93 -18.98
N PRO A 149 8.91 -24.98 -18.19
CA PRO A 149 7.94 -25.85 -17.50
C PRO A 149 6.89 -25.14 -16.65
N SER A 150 7.14 -23.89 -16.25
CA SER A 150 6.19 -23.01 -15.55
C SER A 150 4.97 -22.59 -16.40
N SER A 151 5.04 -22.68 -17.74
CA SER A 151 3.85 -22.48 -18.59
C SER A 151 2.85 -23.63 -18.47
N GLY A 152 3.30 -24.81 -18.08
CA GLY A 152 2.48 -25.91 -17.65
C GLY A 152 1.66 -25.61 -16.40
N LEU A 153 2.21 -24.86 -15.46
CA LEU A 153 1.54 -24.45 -14.23
C LEU A 153 0.19 -23.76 -14.49
N LEU A 154 0.15 -22.76 -15.38
CA LEU A 154 -1.09 -22.04 -15.68
C LEU A 154 -2.05 -22.78 -16.60
N LYS A 155 -1.52 -23.65 -17.48
CA LYS A 155 -2.33 -24.51 -18.36
C LYS A 155 -2.80 -25.80 -17.66
N SER A 156 -2.02 -26.34 -16.74
CA SER A 156 -2.30 -27.60 -16.06
C SER A 156 -3.23 -27.49 -14.86
N TRP A 157 -3.53 -26.28 -14.40
CA TRP A 157 -4.39 -26.11 -13.22
C TRP A 157 -5.84 -26.59 -13.42
N GLY A 158 -6.26 -26.92 -14.64
CA GLY A 158 -7.59 -27.49 -14.92
C GLY A 158 -8.78 -26.63 -14.45
N ILE A 159 -8.51 -25.41 -14.00
CA ILE A 159 -9.52 -24.47 -13.50
C ILE A 159 -9.88 -23.46 -14.59
N SER A 160 -11.15 -23.03 -14.59
CA SER A 160 -11.64 -22.00 -15.51
C SER A 160 -10.88 -20.69 -15.35
N ASP A 161 -10.91 -19.84 -16.39
CA ASP A 161 -10.26 -18.51 -16.31
C ASP A 161 -10.82 -17.64 -15.18
N SER A 162 -12.11 -17.74 -14.90
CA SER A 162 -12.75 -17.05 -13.77
C SER A 162 -12.25 -17.54 -12.40
N SER A 163 -12.07 -18.87 -12.24
CA SER A 163 -11.50 -19.45 -11.01
C SER A 163 -10.05 -19.04 -10.82
N ARG A 164 -9.28 -18.99 -11.91
CA ARG A 164 -7.88 -18.53 -11.91
C ARG A 164 -7.79 -17.07 -11.50
N LYS A 165 -8.64 -16.22 -12.06
CA LYS A 165 -8.71 -14.80 -11.71
C LYS A 165 -9.02 -14.63 -10.22
N LEU A 166 -10.08 -15.28 -9.73
CA LEU A 166 -10.47 -15.24 -8.32
C LEU A 166 -9.34 -15.75 -7.40
N PHE A 167 -8.62 -16.79 -7.81
CA PHE A 167 -7.48 -17.30 -7.07
C PHE A 167 -6.38 -16.23 -6.91
N PHE A 168 -5.93 -15.61 -8.00
CA PHE A 168 -4.91 -14.57 -7.95
C PHE A 168 -5.36 -13.35 -7.14
N GLU A 169 -6.60 -12.91 -7.31
CA GLU A 169 -7.17 -11.83 -6.50
C GLU A 169 -7.14 -12.16 -5.01
N SER A 170 -7.56 -13.37 -4.64
CA SER A 170 -7.62 -13.82 -3.24
C SER A 170 -6.24 -13.95 -2.60
N ILE A 171 -5.28 -14.57 -3.28
CA ILE A 171 -3.93 -14.74 -2.70
C ILE A 171 -3.18 -13.41 -2.63
N THR A 172 -3.34 -12.53 -3.62
CA THR A 172 -2.71 -11.22 -3.62
C THR A 172 -3.29 -10.35 -2.49
N LEU A 173 -4.61 -10.32 -2.33
CA LEU A 173 -5.26 -9.62 -1.22
C LEU A 173 -4.78 -10.16 0.13
N SER A 174 -4.78 -11.49 0.30
CA SER A 174 -4.30 -12.13 1.52
C SER A 174 -2.84 -11.77 1.81
N PHE A 175 -1.99 -11.75 0.80
CA PHE A 175 -0.58 -11.38 0.95
C PHE A 175 -0.43 -9.92 1.45
N TYR A 176 -1.07 -8.94 0.81
CA TYR A 176 -0.96 -7.54 1.21
C TYR A 176 -1.60 -7.23 2.56
N GLN A 177 -2.71 -7.89 2.90
CA GLN A 177 -3.28 -7.80 4.25
C GLN A 177 -2.29 -8.29 5.30
N ASN A 178 -1.62 -9.41 5.06
CA ASN A 178 -0.62 -9.97 5.95
C ASN A 178 0.69 -9.16 5.99
N LEU A 179 1.08 -8.53 4.87
CA LEU A 179 2.27 -7.67 4.79
C LEU A 179 2.26 -6.54 5.84
N PHE A 180 1.08 -5.95 6.09
CA PHE A 180 0.95 -4.84 7.04
C PHE A 180 0.46 -5.27 8.45
N ILE A 181 0.23 -6.56 8.72
CA ILE A 181 -0.15 -7.03 10.06
C ILE A 181 0.89 -6.67 11.13
N PRO A 182 2.21 -6.88 10.93
CA PRO A 182 3.21 -6.50 11.92
C PRO A 182 3.12 -5.03 12.32
N PHE A 183 2.94 -4.16 11.32
CA PHE A 183 2.77 -2.73 11.53
C PHE A 183 1.50 -2.42 12.34
N LYS A 184 0.35 -2.98 11.95
CA LYS A 184 -0.94 -2.83 12.65
C LYS A 184 -0.88 -3.32 14.11
N LYS A 185 -0.05 -4.33 14.39
CA LYS A 185 0.18 -4.89 15.73
C LYS A 185 1.29 -4.20 16.51
N ASN A 186 1.88 -3.11 16.00
CA ASN A 186 3.00 -2.41 16.61
C ASN A 186 4.20 -3.31 16.95
N MET A 187 4.46 -4.32 16.12
CA MET A 187 5.63 -5.19 16.24
C MET A 187 6.92 -4.37 16.10
N LEU A 188 8.03 -4.81 16.69
CA LEU A 188 9.33 -4.20 16.46
C LEU A 188 9.75 -4.42 14.99
N LEU A 189 10.47 -3.46 14.42
CA LEU A 189 10.83 -3.53 13.00
C LEU A 189 11.66 -4.78 12.66
N GLU A 190 12.57 -5.20 13.53
CA GLU A 190 13.39 -6.40 13.33
C GLU A 190 12.53 -7.66 13.26
N ASP A 191 11.62 -7.86 14.23
CA ASP A 191 10.69 -8.99 14.24
C ASP A 191 9.74 -8.95 13.02
N ALA A 192 9.33 -7.75 12.63
CA ALA A 192 8.48 -7.54 11.47
C ALA A 192 9.18 -7.91 10.15
N ARG A 193 10.48 -7.63 10.02
CA ARG A 193 11.28 -8.06 8.87
C ARG A 193 11.39 -9.57 8.79
N ASP A 194 11.70 -10.24 9.90
CA ASP A 194 11.77 -11.71 9.95
C ASP A 194 10.41 -12.34 9.57
N TYR A 195 9.32 -11.76 10.06
CA TYR A 195 7.96 -12.18 9.68
C TYR A 195 7.74 -12.05 8.17
N ILE A 196 8.10 -10.91 7.55
CA ILE A 196 7.92 -10.69 6.11
C ILE A 196 8.76 -11.65 5.28
N ILE A 197 10.00 -11.94 5.67
CA ILE A 197 10.84 -12.94 5.02
C ILE A 197 10.12 -14.29 5.00
N LYS A 198 9.60 -14.75 6.15
CA LYS A 198 8.87 -16.02 6.25
C LYS A 198 7.56 -16.01 5.46
N LEU A 199 6.81 -14.91 5.51
CA LEU A 199 5.59 -14.73 4.74
C LEU A 199 5.88 -14.87 3.23
N THR A 200 6.89 -14.17 2.74
CA THR A 200 7.28 -14.21 1.31
C THR A 200 7.73 -15.60 0.89
N GLN A 201 8.54 -16.27 1.72
CA GLN A 201 8.97 -17.65 1.46
C GLN A 201 7.77 -18.60 1.38
N PHE A 202 6.80 -18.47 2.28
CA PHE A 202 5.58 -19.28 2.28
C PHE A 202 4.77 -19.11 0.98
N TYR A 203 4.50 -17.86 0.57
CA TYR A 203 3.75 -17.60 -0.67
C TYR A 203 4.51 -18.03 -1.92
N SER A 204 5.83 -17.78 -1.97
CA SER A 204 6.67 -18.20 -3.09
C SER A 204 6.72 -19.72 -3.22
N ALA A 205 6.91 -20.45 -2.12
CA ALA A 205 6.90 -21.91 -2.11
C ALA A 205 5.52 -22.45 -2.53
N GLY A 206 4.43 -21.87 -2.03
CA GLY A 206 3.08 -22.23 -2.43
C GLY A 206 2.86 -22.13 -3.94
N ILE A 207 3.20 -20.97 -4.52
CA ILE A 207 3.04 -20.73 -5.96
C ILE A 207 3.92 -21.67 -6.81
N THR A 208 5.15 -21.93 -6.40
CA THR A 208 6.11 -22.78 -7.17
C THR A 208 5.80 -24.26 -7.08
N THR A 209 5.15 -24.74 -6.01
CA THR A 209 4.80 -26.16 -5.82
C THR A 209 3.43 -26.56 -6.39
N MET A 210 2.61 -25.59 -6.79
CA MET A 210 1.32 -25.87 -7.44
C MET A 210 1.56 -26.42 -8.85
N ARG A 211 1.19 -27.69 -9.04
CA ARG A 211 1.32 -28.44 -10.29
C ARG A 211 -0.04 -28.68 -10.93
#